data_74a58e2dd0a83b74eeb409f80016ae08
#
_entry.id   74a58e2dd0a83b74eeb409f80016ae08
#
_cell.length_a   1.000
_cell.length_b   1.000
_cell.length_c   1.000
_cell.angle_alpha   90.00
_cell.angle_beta   90.00
_cell.angle_gamma   90.00
#
_symmetry.space_group_name_H-M   'P 1'
#
loop_
_entity.id
_entity.type
_entity.pdbx_description
1 polymer ?
#
loop_
_entity_poly.entity_id
_entity_poly.type
_entity_poly.pdbx_seq_one_letter_code
_entity_poly.pdbx_strand_id
1 'polypeptide(L)'
;MNVAIVKYNAGNIYSVVNALRRMSIEPLLTDDAEQLQKADRVMFPGQGHAAEAMEYLKARRLDEVIRDLKQPVFGICVGQQLLCKHSEEGDVDCIGIFDADVKRFQPQKHEDKVPCMGWNKLSLPQSLQNEGSVNPLYKGILSPLPLEGSREAFVYFVHSYYVPVCQHTIATADYILPYSASMHKDNFYTCQFHPEKSGKVGEQIIKNFLEL
;
A
#
# COMPACT_ATOMS: atom_id res chain seq x y z
N MET A 1 -22.21 0.16 -1.13
CA MET A 1 -20.85 0.39 -0.57
C MET A 1 -20.27 1.62 -1.22
N ASN A 2 -19.92 2.62 -0.42
CA ASN A 2 -19.33 3.88 -0.87
C ASN A 2 -17.82 3.80 -0.67
N VAL A 3 -17.07 3.91 -1.77
CA VAL A 3 -15.60 3.92 -1.74
C VAL A 3 -15.11 5.33 -2.01
N ALA A 4 -14.34 5.91 -1.10
CA ALA A 4 -13.67 7.18 -1.30
C ALA A 4 -12.20 6.97 -1.66
N ILE A 5 -11.69 7.82 -2.54
CA ILE A 5 -10.26 7.93 -2.84
C ILE A 5 -9.79 9.30 -2.34
N VAL A 6 -8.77 9.31 -1.51
CA VAL A 6 -8.19 10.57 -1.01
C VAL A 6 -7.60 11.34 -2.18
N LYS A 7 -8.14 12.55 -2.41
CA LYS A 7 -7.65 13.47 -3.42
C LYS A 7 -6.59 14.38 -2.80
N TYR A 8 -5.40 14.30 -3.30
CA TYR A 8 -4.31 15.21 -2.97
C TYR A 8 -3.39 15.38 -4.19
N ASN A 9 -2.30 16.10 -4.06
CA ASN A 9 -1.39 16.34 -5.18
C ASN A 9 -0.56 15.08 -5.52
N ALA A 10 -1.26 13.97 -5.82
CA ALA A 10 -0.67 12.70 -6.21
C ALA A 10 -0.91 12.41 -7.69
N GLY A 11 0.11 11.93 -8.38
CA GLY A 11 -0.02 11.47 -9.76
C GLY A 11 -0.84 10.17 -9.85
N ASN A 12 -1.42 9.95 -11.02
CA ASN A 12 -2.01 8.67 -11.48
C ASN A 12 -3.11 8.03 -10.60
N ILE A 13 -3.91 8.83 -9.91
CA ILE A 13 -5.09 8.35 -9.16
C ILE A 13 -6.08 7.63 -10.10
N TYR A 14 -6.13 8.03 -11.36
CA TYR A 14 -7.07 7.47 -12.35
C TYR A 14 -6.87 5.99 -12.66
N SER A 15 -5.68 5.42 -12.46
CA SER A 15 -5.48 3.97 -12.61
C SER A 15 -6.25 3.20 -11.53
N VAL A 16 -6.30 3.71 -10.31
CA VAL A 16 -7.09 3.13 -9.21
C VAL A 16 -8.59 3.33 -9.45
N VAL A 17 -9.01 4.53 -9.90
CA VAL A 17 -10.40 4.80 -10.31
C VAL A 17 -10.85 3.79 -11.36
N ASN A 18 -10.05 3.60 -12.41
CA ASN A 18 -10.38 2.66 -13.49
C ASN A 18 -10.40 1.20 -13.03
N ALA A 19 -9.55 0.83 -12.06
CA ALA A 19 -9.58 -0.52 -11.48
C ALA A 19 -10.90 -0.76 -10.73
N LEU A 20 -11.37 0.20 -9.94
CA LEU A 20 -12.66 0.12 -9.24
C LEU A 20 -13.84 0.12 -10.21
N ARG A 21 -13.81 0.93 -11.27
CA ARG A 21 -14.85 0.96 -12.32
C ARG A 21 -14.97 -0.39 -13.04
N ARG A 22 -13.85 -1.08 -13.29
CA ARG A 22 -13.90 -2.46 -13.84
C ARG A 22 -14.60 -3.45 -12.90
N MET A 23 -14.64 -3.16 -11.60
CA MET A 23 -15.38 -3.93 -10.59
C MET A 23 -16.81 -3.39 -10.35
N SER A 24 -17.30 -2.52 -11.25
CA SER A 24 -18.62 -1.86 -11.14
C SER A 24 -18.78 -0.98 -9.91
N ILE A 25 -17.69 -0.40 -9.42
CA ILE A 25 -17.67 0.56 -8.31
C ILE A 25 -17.26 1.93 -8.85
N GLU A 26 -18.12 2.93 -8.68
CA GLU A 26 -17.80 4.32 -8.96
C GLU A 26 -17.27 4.99 -7.68
N PRO A 27 -15.97 5.26 -7.56
CA PRO A 27 -15.41 5.84 -6.35
C PRO A 27 -15.63 7.35 -6.30
N LEU A 28 -15.74 7.88 -5.08
CA LEU A 28 -15.74 9.31 -4.82
C LEU A 28 -14.30 9.81 -4.65
N LEU A 29 -13.81 10.62 -5.57
CA LEU A 29 -12.52 11.29 -5.43
C LEU A 29 -12.71 12.60 -4.66
N THR A 30 -12.18 12.68 -3.42
CA THR A 30 -12.45 13.80 -2.51
C THR A 30 -11.30 14.13 -1.58
N ASP A 31 -11.17 15.40 -1.20
CA ASP A 31 -10.36 15.93 -0.10
C ASP A 31 -11.24 16.52 1.04
N ASP A 32 -12.54 16.28 0.98
CA ASP A 32 -13.48 16.67 2.01
C ASP A 32 -13.48 15.68 3.17
N ALA A 33 -13.26 16.17 4.40
CA ALA A 33 -13.15 15.37 5.60
C ALA A 33 -14.42 14.59 5.91
N GLU A 34 -15.60 15.20 5.74
CA GLU A 34 -16.87 14.57 6.04
C GLU A 34 -17.19 13.44 5.06
N GLN A 35 -16.86 13.64 3.78
CA GLN A 35 -17.04 12.61 2.76
C GLN A 35 -16.10 11.42 2.99
N LEU A 36 -14.85 11.66 3.39
CA LEU A 36 -13.91 10.61 3.75
C LEU A 36 -14.41 9.81 4.96
N GLN A 37 -14.90 10.49 6.00
CA GLN A 37 -15.39 9.85 7.22
C GLN A 37 -16.68 9.03 6.99
N LYS A 38 -17.52 9.42 6.03
CA LYS A 38 -18.78 8.74 5.68
C LYS A 38 -18.62 7.57 4.72
N ALA A 39 -17.45 7.41 4.10
CA ALA A 39 -17.19 6.31 3.19
C ALA A 39 -17.12 4.97 3.92
N ASP A 40 -17.57 3.88 3.28
CA ASP A 40 -17.44 2.52 3.82
C ASP A 40 -15.99 2.03 3.73
N ARG A 41 -15.25 2.47 2.71
CA ARG A 41 -13.84 2.15 2.44
C ARG A 41 -13.12 3.38 1.94
N VAL A 42 -11.87 3.55 2.35
CA VAL A 42 -11.02 4.64 1.87
C VAL A 42 -9.77 4.09 1.20
N MET A 43 -9.52 4.50 -0.02
CA MET A 43 -8.26 4.23 -0.71
C MET A 43 -7.37 5.47 -0.65
N PHE A 44 -6.12 5.25 -0.30
CA PHE A 44 -5.10 6.28 -0.21
C PHE A 44 -3.93 5.95 -1.15
N PRO A 45 -4.15 6.06 -2.48
CA PRO A 45 -3.09 5.85 -3.45
C PRO A 45 -2.15 7.03 -3.49
N GLY A 46 -0.91 6.81 -3.91
CA GLY A 46 0.03 7.90 -4.10
C GLY A 46 1.10 7.59 -5.15
N GLN A 47 1.47 8.63 -5.87
CA GLN A 47 2.66 8.71 -6.70
C GLN A 47 3.21 10.13 -6.57
N GLY A 48 4.52 10.28 -6.51
CA GLY A 48 5.15 11.58 -6.37
C GLY A 48 6.11 11.59 -5.16
N HIS A 49 6.40 12.78 -4.67
CA HIS A 49 7.39 13.01 -3.63
C HIS A 49 6.72 13.10 -2.24
N ALA A 50 7.25 12.37 -1.25
CA ALA A 50 6.63 12.26 0.07
C ALA A 50 6.49 13.62 0.78
N ALA A 51 7.52 14.48 0.73
CA ALA A 51 7.46 15.80 1.38
C ALA A 51 6.38 16.70 0.78
N GLU A 52 6.25 16.74 -0.56
CA GLU A 52 5.22 17.55 -1.24
C GLU A 52 3.82 17.03 -0.91
N ALA A 53 3.65 15.71 -0.84
CA ALA A 53 2.39 15.09 -0.44
C ALA A 53 2.03 15.45 1.01
N MET A 54 2.98 15.35 1.94
CA MET A 54 2.75 15.69 3.36
C MET A 54 2.48 17.19 3.55
N GLU A 55 3.14 18.07 2.80
CA GLU A 55 2.84 19.51 2.81
C GLU A 55 1.37 19.77 2.42
N TYR A 56 0.91 19.15 1.33
CA TYR A 56 -0.48 19.27 0.89
C TYR A 56 -1.46 18.74 1.94
N LEU A 57 -1.19 17.57 2.51
CA LEU A 57 -2.06 16.93 3.50
C LEU A 57 -2.15 17.78 4.78
N LYS A 58 -1.01 18.23 5.32
CA LYS A 58 -0.93 19.06 6.54
C LYS A 58 -1.61 20.41 6.35
N ALA A 59 -1.41 21.07 5.19
CA ALA A 59 -2.05 22.35 4.89
C ALA A 59 -3.59 22.28 4.93
N ARG A 60 -4.18 21.11 4.77
CA ARG A 60 -5.63 20.85 4.78
C ARG A 60 -6.09 20.00 5.97
N ARG A 61 -5.18 19.67 6.88
CA ARG A 61 -5.43 18.78 8.02
C ARG A 61 -5.96 17.40 7.61
N LEU A 62 -5.69 16.98 6.38
CA LEU A 62 -6.07 15.66 5.88
C LEU A 62 -5.26 14.54 6.53
N ASP A 63 -4.05 14.80 6.96
CA ASP A 63 -3.22 13.87 7.74
C ASP A 63 -3.90 13.48 9.06
N GLU A 64 -4.50 14.44 9.77
CA GLU A 64 -5.29 14.19 10.98
C GLU A 64 -6.57 13.41 10.65
N VAL A 65 -7.28 13.83 9.60
CA VAL A 65 -8.50 13.15 9.14
C VAL A 65 -8.22 11.69 8.81
N ILE A 66 -7.17 11.40 8.02
CA ILE A 66 -6.80 10.04 7.63
C ILE A 66 -6.44 9.22 8.86
N ARG A 67 -5.67 9.78 9.81
CA ARG A 67 -5.28 9.12 11.06
C ARG A 67 -6.50 8.68 11.87
N ASP A 68 -7.56 9.48 11.88
CA ASP A 68 -8.75 9.26 12.70
C ASP A 68 -9.83 8.40 12.05
N LEU A 69 -9.66 7.97 10.79
CA LEU A 69 -10.59 7.09 10.10
C LEU A 69 -10.75 5.76 10.86
N LYS A 70 -11.98 5.25 10.93
CA LYS A 70 -12.31 4.00 11.63
C LYS A 70 -12.65 2.85 10.67
N GLN A 71 -13.11 3.17 9.47
CA GLN A 71 -13.34 2.20 8.41
C GLN A 71 -12.01 1.74 7.79
N PRO A 72 -12.00 0.62 7.06
CA PRO A 72 -10.78 0.16 6.38
C PRO A 72 -10.19 1.19 5.42
N VAL A 73 -8.87 1.40 5.55
CA VAL A 73 -8.06 2.30 4.72
C VAL A 73 -7.02 1.48 3.98
N PHE A 74 -6.85 1.72 2.68
CA PHE A 74 -5.85 1.04 1.85
C PHE A 74 -4.82 2.01 1.27
N GLY A 75 -3.63 2.05 1.86
CA GLY A 75 -2.49 2.81 1.37
C GLY A 75 -1.77 2.08 0.23
N ILE A 76 -1.60 2.73 -0.92
CA ILE A 76 -0.98 2.13 -2.11
C ILE A 76 0.26 2.94 -2.50
N CYS A 77 1.40 2.27 -2.64
CA CYS A 77 2.70 2.82 -3.03
C CYS A 77 3.14 3.96 -2.10
N VAL A 78 3.19 5.21 -2.55
CA VAL A 78 3.49 6.36 -1.68
C VAL A 78 2.46 6.47 -0.54
N GLY A 79 1.20 6.06 -0.75
CA GLY A 79 0.20 6.01 0.33
C GLY A 79 0.61 5.08 1.48
N GLN A 80 1.28 3.93 1.22
CA GLN A 80 1.89 3.11 2.28
C GLN A 80 2.96 3.91 3.02
N GLN A 81 3.83 4.60 2.30
CA GLN A 81 4.96 5.34 2.86
C GLN A 81 4.48 6.51 3.73
N LEU A 82 3.46 7.24 3.27
CA LEU A 82 2.88 8.37 4.03
C LEU A 82 2.15 7.93 5.32
N LEU A 83 1.73 6.67 5.43
CA LEU A 83 1.17 6.11 6.66
C LEU A 83 2.25 5.69 7.68
N CYS A 84 3.52 5.67 7.30
CA CYS A 84 4.65 5.45 8.20
C CYS A 84 4.94 6.68 9.08
N LYS A 85 5.94 6.58 9.95
CA LYS A 85 6.33 7.65 10.87
C LYS A 85 7.13 8.73 10.17
N HIS A 86 8.13 8.34 9.40
CA HIS A 86 9.08 9.23 8.75
C HIS A 86 9.49 8.69 7.38
N SER A 87 9.87 9.58 6.46
CA SER A 87 10.39 9.21 5.14
C SER A 87 11.69 9.95 4.84
N GLU A 88 12.71 9.18 4.40
CA GLU A 88 13.94 9.75 3.85
C GLU A 88 13.69 10.52 2.54
N GLU A 89 12.55 10.33 1.89
CA GLU A 89 12.17 11.11 0.71
C GLU A 89 11.73 12.53 1.11
N GLY A 90 12.68 13.44 1.09
CA GLY A 90 12.49 14.82 1.53
C GLY A 90 12.60 15.02 3.04
N ASP A 91 13.11 14.01 3.79
CA ASP A 91 13.35 14.09 5.24
C ASP A 91 12.13 14.62 6.01
N VAL A 92 10.99 13.91 5.88
CA VAL A 92 9.68 14.41 6.32
C VAL A 92 8.99 13.47 7.29
N ASP A 93 8.43 14.04 8.38
CA ASP A 93 7.50 13.31 9.26
C ASP A 93 6.15 13.13 8.58
N CYS A 94 5.72 11.87 8.52
CA CYS A 94 4.52 11.42 7.87
C CYS A 94 3.34 11.25 8.86
N ILE A 95 2.28 10.49 8.50
CA ILE A 95 1.05 10.38 9.29
C ILE A 95 1.26 9.61 10.59
N GLY A 96 2.20 8.64 10.63
CA GLY A 96 2.60 7.95 11.86
C GLY A 96 1.64 6.85 12.34
N ILE A 97 0.91 6.19 11.45
CA ILE A 97 0.12 4.98 11.78
C ILE A 97 1.06 3.81 12.09
N PHE A 98 2.05 3.59 11.22
CA PHE A 98 3.07 2.56 11.40
C PHE A 98 4.32 3.17 12.00
N ASP A 99 4.81 2.62 13.10
CA ASP A 99 6.10 2.98 13.70
C ASP A 99 7.24 2.35 12.90
N ALA A 100 7.45 2.89 11.71
CA ALA A 100 8.45 2.47 10.75
C ALA A 100 8.92 3.67 9.92
N ASP A 101 10.20 3.70 9.58
CA ASP A 101 10.79 4.71 8.71
C ASP A 101 10.92 4.17 7.28
N VAL A 102 10.58 5.03 6.33
CA VAL A 102 10.78 4.77 4.90
C VAL A 102 12.23 5.09 4.54
N LYS A 103 12.92 4.14 3.92
CA LYS A 103 14.34 4.21 3.55
C LYS A 103 14.51 4.23 2.04
N ARG A 104 15.58 4.87 1.57
CA ARG A 104 15.97 4.80 0.15
C ARG A 104 16.77 3.53 -0.13
N PHE A 105 16.47 2.86 -1.26
CA PHE A 105 17.32 1.76 -1.73
C PHE A 105 18.74 2.25 -2.01
N GLN A 106 19.71 1.49 -1.49
CA GLN A 106 21.14 1.74 -1.72
C GLN A 106 21.69 0.62 -2.61
N PRO A 107 22.01 0.91 -3.89
CA PRO A 107 22.63 -0.07 -4.78
C PRO A 107 23.88 -0.70 -4.16
N GLN A 108 23.96 -2.02 -4.19
CA GLN A 108 25.12 -2.78 -3.68
C GLN A 108 26.07 -3.18 -4.82
N LYS A 109 25.54 -3.24 -6.04
CA LYS A 109 26.25 -3.62 -7.27
C LYS A 109 25.68 -2.88 -8.48
N HIS A 110 26.39 -2.94 -9.59
CA HIS A 110 26.05 -2.20 -10.81
C HIS A 110 24.67 -2.53 -11.40
N GLU A 111 24.20 -3.77 -11.19
CA GLU A 111 22.91 -4.26 -11.67
C GLU A 111 21.72 -3.73 -10.87
N ASP A 112 21.97 -3.27 -9.65
CA ASP A 112 20.92 -2.73 -8.77
C ASP A 112 20.43 -1.38 -9.31
N LYS A 113 19.26 -1.37 -9.93
CA LYS A 113 18.66 -0.15 -10.48
C LYS A 113 17.69 0.48 -9.47
N VAL A 114 17.78 1.79 -9.28
CA VAL A 114 16.82 2.57 -8.50
C VAL A 114 16.23 3.62 -9.42
N PRO A 115 14.88 3.62 -9.60
CA PRO A 115 13.87 2.86 -8.88
C PRO A 115 13.83 1.36 -9.18
N CYS A 116 13.39 0.55 -8.21
CA CYS A 116 12.90 -0.81 -8.43
C CYS A 116 11.68 -0.71 -9.34
N MET A 117 11.76 -1.30 -10.54
CA MET A 117 10.67 -1.24 -11.51
C MET A 117 10.46 -2.61 -12.15
N GLY A 118 9.23 -3.11 -12.10
CA GLY A 118 8.86 -4.35 -12.75
C GLY A 118 8.04 -5.28 -11.89
N TRP A 119 7.86 -6.50 -12.38
CA TRP A 119 7.15 -7.56 -11.68
C TRP A 119 8.08 -8.24 -10.69
N ASN A 120 7.57 -8.43 -9.47
CA ASN A 120 8.31 -9.16 -8.43
C ASN A 120 7.34 -10.03 -7.63
N LYS A 121 7.88 -11.07 -7.00
CA LYS A 121 7.16 -12.07 -6.22
C LYS A 121 6.82 -11.54 -4.84
N LEU A 122 5.60 -11.79 -4.38
CA LEU A 122 5.21 -11.65 -2.98
C LEU A 122 5.49 -12.94 -2.21
N SER A 123 5.92 -12.77 -0.97
CA SER A 123 6.15 -13.86 -0.02
C SER A 123 5.50 -13.54 1.32
N LEU A 124 5.09 -14.56 2.08
CA LEU A 124 4.72 -14.38 3.47
C LEU A 124 5.97 -14.15 4.31
N PRO A 125 5.97 -13.22 5.28
CA PRO A 125 7.05 -13.08 6.24
C PRO A 125 7.20 -14.37 7.06
N GLN A 126 8.42 -14.69 7.46
CA GLN A 126 8.74 -15.93 8.15
C GLN A 126 7.92 -16.14 9.43
N SER A 127 7.60 -15.05 10.14
CA SER A 127 6.74 -15.07 11.33
C SER A 127 5.33 -15.59 11.07
N LEU A 128 4.76 -15.34 9.88
CA LEU A 128 3.41 -15.77 9.52
C LEU A 128 3.37 -17.18 8.89
N GLN A 129 4.50 -17.72 8.43
CA GLN A 129 4.55 -19.06 7.84
C GLN A 129 4.22 -20.16 8.85
N ASN A 130 4.48 -19.93 10.13
CA ASN A 130 4.25 -20.92 11.20
C ASN A 130 2.88 -20.76 11.89
N GLU A 131 2.17 -19.67 11.71
CA GLU A 131 0.92 -19.37 12.41
C GLU A 131 -0.34 -19.83 11.68
N GLY A 132 -0.21 -20.33 10.45
CA GLY A 132 -1.33 -20.90 9.68
C GLY A 132 -2.42 -19.89 9.27
N SER A 133 -2.29 -18.60 9.57
CA SER A 133 -3.26 -17.59 9.21
C SER A 133 -2.69 -16.57 8.21
N VAL A 134 -3.33 -16.44 7.08
CA VAL A 134 -3.02 -15.42 6.08
C VAL A 134 -3.92 -14.22 6.34
N ASN A 135 -3.35 -13.00 6.28
CA ASN A 135 -4.13 -11.79 6.39
C ASN A 135 -5.27 -11.78 5.37
N PRO A 136 -6.50 -11.37 5.73
CA PRO A 136 -7.66 -11.35 4.84
C PRO A 136 -7.39 -10.68 3.48
N LEU A 137 -6.52 -9.66 3.44
CA LEU A 137 -6.10 -9.00 2.19
C LEU A 137 -5.52 -9.98 1.16
N TYR A 138 -4.88 -11.06 1.62
CA TYR A 138 -4.22 -12.07 0.79
C TYR A 138 -4.95 -13.40 0.69
N LYS A 139 -6.21 -13.44 1.14
CA LYS A 139 -7.04 -14.64 1.03
C LYS A 139 -7.13 -15.12 -0.43
N GLY A 140 -6.81 -16.39 -0.64
CA GLY A 140 -6.80 -17.01 -1.98
C GLY A 140 -5.61 -16.61 -2.88
N ILE A 141 -4.63 -15.85 -2.35
CA ILE A 141 -3.45 -15.38 -3.08
C ILE A 141 -2.17 -15.98 -2.51
N LEU A 142 -1.97 -15.84 -1.19
CA LEU A 142 -0.82 -16.38 -0.48
C LEU A 142 -1.26 -17.51 0.44
N SER A 143 -0.39 -18.53 0.60
CA SER A 143 -0.61 -19.65 1.52
C SER A 143 0.65 -19.88 2.34
N PRO A 144 0.54 -20.19 3.65
CA PRO A 144 1.70 -20.57 4.48
C PRO A 144 2.26 -21.95 4.11
N LEU A 145 1.46 -22.80 3.47
CA LEU A 145 1.87 -24.14 3.04
C LEU A 145 2.11 -24.14 1.52
N PRO A 146 3.19 -24.75 1.04
CA PRO A 146 3.37 -25.03 -0.38
C PRO A 146 2.37 -26.11 -0.80
N LEU A 147 1.16 -25.70 -1.17
CA LEU A 147 0.19 -26.60 -1.79
C LEU A 147 0.61 -26.86 -3.22
N GLU A 148 0.48 -28.10 -3.71
CA GLU A 148 0.63 -28.41 -5.12
C GLU A 148 -0.30 -27.49 -5.93
N GLY A 149 0.29 -26.69 -6.83
CA GLY A 149 -0.46 -25.71 -7.64
C GLY A 149 -0.63 -24.32 -7.02
N SER A 150 -0.01 -24.00 -5.86
CA SER A 150 0.03 -22.63 -5.36
C SER A 150 0.74 -21.76 -6.38
N ARG A 151 -0.01 -20.84 -7.01
CA ARG A 151 0.54 -19.90 -7.99
C ARG A 151 1.39 -18.88 -7.26
N GLU A 152 2.60 -18.66 -7.76
CA GLU A 152 3.42 -17.54 -7.29
C GLU A 152 2.66 -16.23 -7.53
N ALA A 153 2.54 -15.40 -6.50
CA ALA A 153 1.87 -14.11 -6.60
C ALA A 153 2.87 -13.05 -7.06
N PHE A 154 2.84 -12.71 -8.34
CA PHE A 154 3.61 -11.62 -8.90
C PHE A 154 2.78 -10.35 -8.97
N VAL A 155 3.41 -9.23 -8.58
CA VAL A 155 2.81 -7.90 -8.59
C VAL A 155 3.78 -6.87 -9.16
N TYR A 156 3.26 -5.72 -9.60
CA TYR A 156 4.05 -4.69 -10.26
C TYR A 156 4.50 -3.61 -9.29
N PHE A 157 5.80 -3.35 -9.24
CA PHE A 157 6.46 -2.33 -8.42
C PHE A 157 7.03 -1.21 -9.29
N VAL A 158 7.03 0.00 -8.72
CA VAL A 158 7.81 1.14 -9.20
C VAL A 158 8.08 2.09 -8.03
N HIS A 159 9.24 1.96 -7.37
CA HIS A 159 9.57 2.78 -6.20
C HIS A 159 11.08 2.83 -5.96
N SER A 160 11.55 3.95 -5.39
CA SER A 160 12.93 4.17 -4.97
C SER A 160 13.13 4.03 -3.46
N TYR A 161 12.02 4.09 -2.72
CA TYR A 161 11.98 4.02 -1.26
C TYR A 161 11.16 2.83 -0.81
N TYR A 162 11.47 2.27 0.34
CA TYR A 162 10.86 1.07 0.88
C TYR A 162 10.70 1.16 2.40
N VAL A 163 9.82 0.37 2.96
CA VAL A 163 9.71 0.17 4.40
C VAL A 163 10.44 -1.13 4.76
N PRO A 164 11.43 -1.10 5.68
CA PRO A 164 12.05 -2.32 6.18
C PRO A 164 11.02 -3.31 6.75
N VAL A 165 11.35 -4.60 6.76
CA VAL A 165 10.51 -5.62 7.42
C VAL A 165 10.35 -5.25 8.89
N CYS A 166 9.12 -5.19 9.36
CA CYS A 166 8.75 -4.78 10.71
C CYS A 166 7.60 -5.64 11.27
N GLN A 167 7.22 -5.41 12.51
CA GLN A 167 6.13 -6.13 13.18
C GLN A 167 4.76 -6.05 12.49
N HIS A 168 4.57 -5.06 11.62
CA HIS A 168 3.32 -4.84 10.88
C HIS A 168 3.32 -5.48 9.49
N THR A 169 4.44 -6.09 9.08
CA THR A 169 4.60 -6.68 7.74
C THR A 169 3.71 -7.90 7.58
N ILE A 170 2.86 -7.91 6.55
CA ILE A 170 1.97 -9.02 6.19
C ILE A 170 2.35 -9.69 4.86
N ALA A 171 3.17 -9.04 4.05
CA ALA A 171 3.82 -9.62 2.89
C ALA A 171 5.16 -8.95 2.64
N THR A 172 6.11 -9.72 2.13
CA THR A 172 7.47 -9.27 1.77
C THR A 172 7.72 -9.40 0.28
N ALA A 173 8.67 -8.63 -0.22
CA ALA A 173 9.32 -8.84 -1.50
C ALA A 173 10.83 -8.58 -1.34
N ASP A 174 11.62 -9.08 -2.28
CA ASP A 174 13.06 -8.96 -2.27
C ASP A 174 13.53 -8.11 -3.45
N TYR A 175 14.27 -7.03 -3.15
CA TYR A 175 15.01 -6.25 -4.13
C TYR A 175 16.17 -5.55 -3.43
N ILE A 176 17.41 -5.88 -3.80
CA ILE A 176 18.62 -5.47 -3.06
C ILE A 176 18.62 -6.07 -1.64
N LEU A 177 17.50 -5.98 -0.95
CA LEU A 177 17.24 -6.52 0.39
C LEU A 177 15.75 -6.85 0.54
N PRO A 178 15.35 -7.70 1.53
CA PRO A 178 13.96 -7.93 1.87
C PRO A 178 13.30 -6.67 2.44
N TYR A 179 12.04 -6.40 2.06
CA TYR A 179 11.29 -5.26 2.54
C TYR A 179 9.79 -5.56 2.71
N SER A 180 9.08 -4.67 3.39
CA SER A 180 7.63 -4.74 3.58
C SER A 180 6.91 -4.41 2.26
N ALA A 181 6.52 -5.44 1.52
CA ALA A 181 5.66 -5.27 0.35
C ALA A 181 4.23 -4.88 0.74
N SER A 182 3.82 -5.22 1.96
CA SER A 182 2.52 -4.86 2.53
C SER A 182 2.56 -4.90 4.04
N MET A 183 1.77 -4.03 4.67
CA MET A 183 1.64 -3.93 6.12
C MET A 183 0.17 -3.82 6.53
N HIS A 184 -0.12 -4.21 7.78
CA HIS A 184 -1.44 -4.09 8.40
C HIS A 184 -1.30 -3.69 9.88
N LYS A 185 -2.13 -2.73 10.27
CA LYS A 185 -2.33 -2.34 11.67
C LYS A 185 -3.74 -1.80 11.82
N ASP A 186 -4.51 -2.36 12.75
CA ASP A 186 -5.89 -1.97 13.03
C ASP A 186 -6.76 -1.98 11.74
N ASN A 187 -7.30 -0.84 11.34
CA ASN A 187 -8.08 -0.67 10.12
C ASN A 187 -7.23 -0.23 8.90
N PHE A 188 -5.90 -0.11 9.04
CA PHE A 188 -5.00 0.33 7.98
C PHE A 188 -4.30 -0.85 7.30
N TYR A 189 -4.56 -1.03 6.03
CA TYR A 189 -3.93 -1.99 5.13
C TYR A 189 -3.09 -1.24 4.11
N THR A 190 -1.97 -1.82 3.69
CA THR A 190 -1.12 -1.14 2.71
C THR A 190 -0.49 -2.11 1.72
N CYS A 191 -0.04 -1.58 0.58
CA CYS A 191 0.89 -2.25 -0.31
C CYS A 191 1.85 -1.26 -0.98
N GLN A 192 3.12 -1.67 -1.16
CA GLN A 192 4.13 -0.91 -1.87
C GLN A 192 3.98 -1.02 -3.39
N PHE A 193 3.45 -2.13 -3.86
CA PHE A 193 3.17 -2.37 -5.28
C PHE A 193 1.87 -1.67 -5.73
N HIS A 194 1.63 -1.71 -7.03
CA HIS A 194 0.42 -1.17 -7.66
C HIS A 194 -0.57 -2.30 -7.95
N PRO A 195 -1.56 -2.59 -7.08
CA PRO A 195 -2.52 -3.66 -7.33
C PRO A 195 -3.34 -3.39 -8.58
N GLU A 196 -3.64 -2.14 -8.90
CA GLU A 196 -4.37 -1.73 -10.10
C GLU A 196 -3.61 -2.03 -11.42
N LYS A 197 -2.30 -2.35 -11.31
CA LYS A 197 -1.42 -2.73 -12.43
C LYS A 197 -0.94 -4.18 -12.35
N SER A 198 -1.39 -4.93 -11.34
CA SER A 198 -0.89 -6.28 -11.02
C SER A 198 -1.79 -7.41 -11.53
N GLY A 199 -2.56 -7.18 -12.60
CA GLY A 199 -3.39 -8.18 -13.24
C GLY A 199 -4.41 -8.82 -12.27
N LYS A 200 -4.66 -10.13 -12.43
CA LYS A 200 -5.63 -10.85 -11.60
C LYS A 200 -5.28 -10.90 -10.12
N VAL A 201 -3.99 -10.97 -9.78
CA VAL A 201 -3.52 -10.95 -8.38
C VAL A 201 -3.89 -9.62 -7.73
N GLY A 202 -3.58 -8.50 -8.40
CA GLY A 202 -3.91 -7.18 -7.90
C GLY A 202 -5.42 -6.93 -7.81
N GLU A 203 -6.18 -7.40 -8.79
CA GLU A 203 -7.64 -7.35 -8.76
C GLU A 203 -8.23 -8.09 -7.57
N GLN A 204 -7.73 -9.30 -7.27
CA GLN A 204 -8.16 -10.06 -6.10
C GLN A 204 -7.80 -9.35 -4.79
N ILE A 205 -6.63 -8.70 -4.69
CA ILE A 205 -6.23 -7.92 -3.51
C ILE A 205 -7.21 -6.75 -3.29
N ILE A 206 -7.53 -6.00 -4.35
CA ILE A 206 -8.51 -4.90 -4.26
C ILE A 206 -9.87 -5.45 -3.82
N LYS A 207 -10.32 -6.57 -4.41
CA LYS A 207 -11.59 -7.21 -4.04
C LYS A 207 -11.59 -7.65 -2.58
N ASN A 208 -10.54 -8.30 -2.11
CA ASN A 208 -10.42 -8.71 -0.71
C ASN A 208 -10.50 -7.50 0.24
N PHE A 209 -9.83 -6.38 -0.10
CA PHE A 209 -9.93 -5.14 0.68
C PHE A 209 -11.37 -4.60 0.72
N LEU A 210 -12.08 -4.62 -0.38
CA LEU A 210 -13.46 -4.15 -0.45
C LEU A 210 -14.43 -5.03 0.38
N GLU A 211 -14.11 -6.29 0.57
CA GLU A 211 -14.89 -7.27 1.34
C GLU A 211 -14.58 -7.28 2.85
N LEU A 212 -13.54 -6.51 3.32
CA LEU A 212 -13.25 -6.36 4.75
C LEU A 212 -14.39 -5.60 5.44
#